data_2fe2d62be31156084b088e742dc115f9
#
_entry.id   2fe2d62be31156084b088e742dc115f9
#
_cell.length_a   1.000
_cell.length_b   1.000
_cell.length_c   1.000
_cell.angle_alpha   90.00
_cell.angle_beta   90.00
_cell.angle_gamma   90.00
#
_symmetry.space_group_name_H-M   'P 1'
#
loop_
_entity.id
_entity.type
_entity.pdbx_description
1 polymer ?
#
loop_
_entity_poly.entity_id
_entity_poly.type
_entity_poly.pdbx_seq_one_letter_code
_entity_poly.pdbx_strand_id
1 'polypeptide(L)'
;IRASGRAYNMDMIEKAYRMANEAHKDARRRSGEPYICHPLAVARLVLDLGMDTESIAASLLHDVVEDTPITIDEVKSAFGAEVALLVDGVTKLTKIQFSSIEEQQAENLRKMLLAMSQDVRVMIIKLCDRLHNMRTGDAWPEQKRRDKARETMEVYAPIANRLGILNIKEELEDRSLHYLDPVGYEEISKLLSERSGEEFLAGVSALIEKRLEESGIHGAAMKRRVK
;
A
#
# COMPACT_ATOMS: atom_id res chain seq x y z
N ILE A 1 2.51 -16.69 1.64
CA ILE A 1 1.69 -17.27 0.56
C ILE A 1 1.17 -18.65 0.96
N ARG A 2 2.02 -19.64 1.26
CA ARG A 2 1.55 -21.00 1.63
C ARG A 2 0.61 -21.03 2.83
N ALA A 3 0.74 -20.09 3.77
CA ALA A 3 -0.10 -20.00 4.96
C ALA A 3 -1.47 -19.31 4.71
N SER A 4 -1.70 -18.71 3.56
CA SER A 4 -2.96 -17.99 3.26
C SER A 4 -4.14 -18.91 2.95
N GLY A 5 -3.91 -20.21 2.72
CA GLY A 5 -4.95 -21.18 2.33
C GLY A 5 -5.52 -20.99 0.91
N ARG A 6 -5.01 -20.03 0.14
CA ARG A 6 -5.42 -19.76 -1.23
C ARG A 6 -4.45 -20.41 -2.24
N ALA A 7 -4.97 -20.84 -3.38
CA ALA A 7 -4.17 -21.35 -4.47
C ALA A 7 -3.57 -20.19 -5.28
N TYR A 8 -2.24 -20.07 -5.26
CA TYR A 8 -1.50 -19.10 -6.06
C TYR A 8 -0.58 -19.83 -7.05
N ASN A 9 -0.38 -19.24 -8.24
CA ASN A 9 0.61 -19.72 -9.19
C ASN A 9 2.02 -19.28 -8.72
N MET A 10 2.68 -20.15 -7.95
CA MET A 10 3.98 -19.87 -7.35
C MET A 10 5.07 -19.69 -8.41
N ASP A 11 4.99 -20.41 -9.55
CA ASP A 11 5.98 -20.31 -10.63
C ASP A 11 5.94 -18.92 -11.26
N MET A 12 4.74 -18.36 -11.47
CA MET A 12 4.57 -16.99 -11.96
C MET A 12 5.15 -15.95 -10.98
N ILE A 13 4.85 -16.08 -9.69
CA ILE A 13 5.33 -15.16 -8.65
C ILE A 13 6.85 -15.23 -8.53
N GLU A 14 7.43 -16.44 -8.53
CA GLU A 14 8.88 -16.61 -8.47
C GLU A 14 9.57 -16.05 -9.73
N LYS A 15 8.99 -16.26 -10.90
CA LYS A 15 9.48 -15.70 -12.16
C LYS A 15 9.45 -14.16 -12.11
N ALA A 16 8.36 -13.57 -11.62
CA ALA A 16 8.24 -12.12 -11.47
C ALA A 16 9.28 -11.55 -10.48
N TYR A 17 9.48 -12.22 -9.35
CA TYR A 17 10.53 -11.86 -8.39
C TYR A 17 11.93 -11.91 -9.03
N ARG A 18 12.27 -12.99 -9.74
CA ARG A 18 13.59 -13.14 -10.38
C ARG A 18 13.83 -12.04 -11.42
N MET A 19 12.82 -11.71 -12.23
CA MET A 19 12.90 -10.64 -13.23
C MET A 19 13.10 -9.27 -12.55
N ALA A 20 12.32 -8.95 -11.53
CA ALA A 20 12.44 -7.69 -10.78
C ALA A 20 13.80 -7.57 -10.07
N ASN A 21 14.27 -8.67 -9.44
CA ASN A 21 15.55 -8.70 -8.75
C ASN A 21 16.74 -8.52 -9.71
N GLU A 22 16.73 -9.16 -10.85
CA GLU A 22 17.77 -8.99 -11.87
C GLU A 22 17.74 -7.58 -12.47
N ALA A 23 16.55 -7.07 -12.76
CA ALA A 23 16.36 -5.74 -13.33
C ALA A 23 16.91 -4.62 -12.41
N HIS A 24 16.84 -4.81 -11.09
CA HIS A 24 17.28 -3.82 -10.09
C HIS A 24 18.50 -4.26 -9.29
N LYS A 25 19.30 -5.22 -9.76
CA LYS A 25 20.40 -5.82 -8.98
C LYS A 25 21.43 -4.82 -8.46
N ASP A 26 21.71 -3.77 -9.23
CA ASP A 26 22.68 -2.73 -8.90
C ASP A 26 22.03 -1.49 -8.24
N ALA A 27 20.69 -1.46 -8.14
CA ALA A 27 19.96 -0.35 -7.59
C ALA A 27 19.77 -0.48 -6.06
N ARG A 28 19.87 0.67 -5.38
CA ARG A 28 19.62 0.77 -3.94
C ARG A 28 18.59 1.86 -3.63
N ARG A 29 17.81 1.62 -2.60
CA ARG A 29 16.93 2.63 -2.00
C ARG A 29 17.77 3.71 -1.30
N ARG A 30 17.16 4.87 -1.02
CA ARG A 30 17.82 5.94 -0.23
C ARG A 30 18.15 5.51 1.20
N SER A 31 17.42 4.53 1.74
CA SER A 31 17.71 3.85 3.02
C SER A 31 18.95 2.96 2.97
N GLY A 32 19.54 2.72 1.79
CA GLY A 32 20.73 1.89 1.57
C GLY A 32 20.45 0.41 1.30
N GLU A 33 19.23 -0.06 1.48
CA GLU A 33 18.83 -1.44 1.21
C GLU A 33 18.75 -1.75 -0.31
N PRO A 34 18.88 -3.02 -0.74
CA PRO A 34 18.65 -3.41 -2.13
C PRO A 34 17.26 -2.99 -2.61
N TYR A 35 17.14 -2.51 -3.85
CA TYR A 35 15.89 -2.00 -4.39
C TYR A 35 14.75 -3.02 -4.34
N ILE A 36 15.04 -4.31 -4.53
CA ILE A 36 14.07 -5.41 -4.53
C ILE A 36 13.25 -5.50 -3.23
N CYS A 37 13.76 -4.96 -2.10
CA CYS A 37 13.02 -4.94 -0.84
C CYS A 37 11.69 -4.18 -0.96
N HIS A 38 11.64 -3.14 -1.82
CA HIS A 38 10.43 -2.38 -2.05
C HIS A 38 9.35 -3.17 -2.80
N PRO A 39 9.57 -3.70 -4.00
CA PRO A 39 8.60 -4.54 -4.69
C PRO A 39 8.12 -5.74 -3.86
N LEU A 40 9.02 -6.35 -3.08
CA LEU A 40 8.65 -7.43 -2.16
C LEU A 40 7.69 -6.98 -1.06
N ALA A 41 7.92 -5.81 -0.47
CA ALA A 41 7.04 -5.26 0.55
C ALA A 41 5.67 -4.89 -0.03
N VAL A 42 5.63 -4.30 -1.24
CA VAL A 42 4.39 -4.00 -1.96
C VAL A 42 3.62 -5.29 -2.28
N ALA A 43 4.30 -6.32 -2.82
CA ALA A 43 3.70 -7.61 -3.10
C ALA A 43 3.15 -8.30 -1.83
N ARG A 44 3.81 -8.12 -0.69
CA ARG A 44 3.33 -8.62 0.60
C ARG A 44 2.03 -7.92 1.02
N LEU A 45 1.94 -6.60 0.88
CA LEU A 45 0.71 -5.85 1.18
C LEU A 45 -0.45 -6.28 0.28
N VAL A 46 -0.18 -6.46 -1.01
CA VAL A 46 -1.16 -6.95 -1.99
C VAL A 46 -1.64 -8.36 -1.65
N LEU A 47 -0.74 -9.25 -1.20
CA LEU A 47 -1.06 -10.58 -0.69
C LEU A 47 -1.93 -10.52 0.57
N ASP A 48 -1.58 -9.66 1.53
CA ASP A 48 -2.30 -9.51 2.81
C ASP A 48 -3.74 -8.96 2.59
N LEU A 49 -3.97 -8.24 1.49
CA LEU A 49 -5.31 -7.86 1.00
C LEU A 49 -6.04 -9.01 0.30
N GLY A 50 -5.41 -10.16 0.13
CA GLY A 50 -5.99 -11.34 -0.49
C GLY A 50 -6.20 -11.23 -2.00
N MET A 51 -5.36 -10.45 -2.69
CA MET A 51 -5.41 -10.29 -4.14
C MET A 51 -4.92 -11.55 -4.88
N ASP A 52 -5.19 -11.62 -6.18
CA ASP A 52 -4.84 -12.74 -7.06
C ASP A 52 -3.34 -12.82 -7.41
N THR A 53 -2.96 -13.87 -8.11
CA THR A 53 -1.58 -14.12 -8.56
C THR A 53 -1.07 -13.00 -9.46
N GLU A 54 -1.90 -12.54 -10.40
CA GLU A 54 -1.58 -11.52 -11.38
C GLU A 54 -1.28 -10.18 -10.70
N SER A 55 -2.06 -9.81 -9.68
CA SER A 55 -1.82 -8.61 -8.86
C SER A 55 -0.51 -8.70 -8.09
N ILE A 56 -0.19 -9.88 -7.51
CA ILE A 56 1.08 -10.09 -6.79
C ILE A 56 2.26 -10.02 -7.77
N ALA A 57 2.15 -10.65 -8.94
CA ALA A 57 3.19 -10.59 -9.98
C ALA A 57 3.38 -9.14 -10.50
N ALA A 58 2.27 -8.44 -10.77
CA ALA A 58 2.31 -7.04 -11.20
C ALA A 58 2.93 -6.12 -10.14
N SER A 59 2.66 -6.36 -8.85
CA SER A 59 3.26 -5.57 -7.76
C SER A 59 4.76 -5.82 -7.60
N LEU A 60 5.27 -7.00 -7.96
CA LEU A 60 6.72 -7.25 -8.04
C LEU A 60 7.37 -6.53 -9.22
N LEU A 61 6.62 -6.32 -10.31
CA LEU A 61 7.11 -5.77 -11.57
C LEU A 61 6.76 -4.28 -11.78
N HIS A 62 6.07 -3.62 -10.83
CA HIS A 62 5.46 -2.31 -11.05
C HIS A 62 6.45 -1.20 -11.41
N ASP A 63 7.69 -1.26 -10.90
CA ASP A 63 8.76 -0.31 -11.20
C ASP A 63 9.70 -0.76 -12.34
N VAL A 64 9.60 -2.02 -12.78
CA VAL A 64 10.53 -2.59 -13.77
C VAL A 64 10.48 -1.84 -15.10
N VAL A 65 9.28 -1.52 -15.58
CA VAL A 65 9.09 -0.79 -16.86
C VAL A 65 9.42 0.71 -16.72
N GLU A 66 9.33 1.27 -15.50
CA GLU A 66 9.62 2.68 -15.26
C GLU A 66 11.12 2.94 -15.08
N ASP A 67 11.79 2.10 -14.31
CA ASP A 67 13.14 2.34 -13.83
C ASP A 67 14.22 1.56 -14.61
N THR A 68 13.84 0.66 -15.54
CA THR A 68 14.77 -0.20 -16.27
C THR A 68 14.49 -0.21 -17.77
N PRO A 69 15.38 -0.76 -18.62
CA PRO A 69 15.16 -0.88 -20.06
C PRO A 69 14.07 -1.89 -20.46
N ILE A 70 13.53 -2.67 -19.53
CA ILE A 70 12.53 -3.70 -19.81
C ILE A 70 11.22 -3.03 -20.26
N THR A 71 10.67 -3.52 -21.37
CA THR A 71 9.47 -2.97 -21.99
C THR A 71 8.21 -3.69 -21.53
N ILE A 72 7.06 -3.04 -21.69
CA ILE A 72 5.75 -3.65 -21.40
C ILE A 72 5.47 -4.88 -22.29
N ASP A 73 6.00 -4.91 -23.53
CA ASP A 73 5.85 -6.06 -24.44
C ASP A 73 6.65 -7.28 -23.96
N GLU A 74 7.81 -7.07 -23.35
CA GLU A 74 8.57 -8.14 -22.70
C GLU A 74 7.83 -8.68 -21.48
N VAL A 75 7.25 -7.82 -20.65
CA VAL A 75 6.39 -8.23 -19.52
C VAL A 75 5.18 -9.02 -20.04
N LYS A 76 4.52 -8.55 -21.11
CA LYS A 76 3.38 -9.24 -21.73
C LYS A 76 3.76 -10.62 -22.27
N SER A 77 4.91 -10.73 -22.94
CA SER A 77 5.43 -12.00 -23.47
C SER A 77 5.75 -12.99 -22.34
N ALA A 78 6.26 -12.50 -21.22
CA ALA A 78 6.70 -13.35 -20.11
C ALA A 78 5.56 -13.77 -19.16
N PHE A 79 4.55 -12.89 -18.91
CA PHE A 79 3.54 -13.06 -17.87
C PHE A 79 2.09 -12.98 -18.37
N GLY A 80 1.90 -12.69 -19.66
CA GLY A 80 0.57 -12.54 -20.25
C GLY A 80 0.01 -11.12 -20.25
N ALA A 81 -1.12 -10.95 -20.92
CA ALA A 81 -1.72 -9.63 -21.14
C ALA A 81 -2.24 -8.98 -19.86
N GLU A 82 -2.72 -9.79 -18.92
CA GLU A 82 -3.33 -9.29 -17.66
C GLU A 82 -2.29 -8.66 -16.74
N VAL A 83 -1.16 -9.33 -16.49
CA VAL A 83 -0.06 -8.75 -15.71
C VAL A 83 0.50 -7.49 -16.39
N ALA A 84 0.68 -7.53 -17.73
CA ALA A 84 1.16 -6.37 -18.48
C ALA A 84 0.19 -5.17 -18.37
N LEU A 85 -1.12 -5.40 -18.41
CA LEU A 85 -2.14 -4.35 -18.26
C LEU A 85 -2.05 -3.71 -16.87
N LEU A 86 -1.86 -4.50 -15.82
CA LEU A 86 -1.72 -4.00 -14.45
C LEU A 86 -0.45 -3.16 -14.29
N VAL A 87 0.70 -3.66 -14.79
CA VAL A 87 1.99 -2.95 -14.73
C VAL A 87 1.93 -1.65 -15.52
N ASP A 88 1.40 -1.67 -16.76
CA ASP A 88 1.24 -0.47 -17.61
C ASP A 88 0.33 0.57 -16.92
N GLY A 89 -0.77 0.11 -16.30
CA GLY A 89 -1.68 0.97 -15.55
C GLY A 89 -0.99 1.67 -14.37
N VAL A 90 -0.21 0.96 -13.57
CA VAL A 90 0.54 1.53 -12.44
C VAL A 90 1.59 2.52 -12.94
N THR A 91 2.35 2.17 -13.99
CA THR A 91 3.38 3.05 -14.60
C THR A 91 2.77 4.36 -15.13
N LYS A 92 1.61 4.29 -15.80
CA LYS A 92 0.91 5.48 -16.30
C LYS A 92 0.45 6.42 -15.19
N LEU A 93 0.03 5.86 -14.04
CA LEU A 93 -0.31 6.67 -12.87
C LEU A 93 0.88 7.42 -12.27
N THR A 94 2.09 6.90 -12.41
CA THR A 94 3.31 7.53 -11.88
C THR A 94 3.83 8.67 -12.76
N LYS A 95 3.70 8.57 -14.08
CA LYS A 95 4.26 9.54 -15.08
C LYS A 95 3.50 10.86 -15.21
N ILE A 96 2.60 11.17 -14.31
CA ILE A 96 1.78 12.40 -14.41
C ILE A 96 2.60 13.61 -13.92
N GLN A 97 3.01 14.51 -14.85
CA GLN A 97 3.65 15.80 -14.55
C GLN A 97 2.59 16.93 -14.54
N PHE A 98 2.82 17.96 -13.71
CA PHE A 98 1.80 18.95 -13.37
C PHE A 98 2.28 20.39 -13.47
N SER A 99 1.36 21.30 -13.86
CA SER A 99 1.61 22.72 -14.06
C SER A 99 1.13 23.64 -12.91
N SER A 100 0.16 23.23 -12.11
CA SER A 100 -0.25 23.92 -10.89
C SER A 100 -0.83 22.97 -9.84
N ILE A 101 -0.90 23.36 -8.56
CA ILE A 101 -1.32 22.48 -7.46
C ILE A 101 -2.82 22.13 -7.58
N GLU A 102 -3.67 23.07 -7.94
CA GLU A 102 -5.14 22.89 -8.00
C GLU A 102 -5.59 22.11 -9.25
N GLU A 103 -5.04 22.44 -10.43
CA GLU A 103 -5.25 21.67 -11.67
C GLU A 103 -4.69 20.27 -11.55
N GLN A 104 -3.58 20.14 -10.83
CA GLN A 104 -2.90 18.91 -10.49
C GLN A 104 -3.81 17.92 -9.75
N GLN A 105 -4.52 18.37 -8.72
CA GLN A 105 -5.39 17.53 -7.90
C GLN A 105 -6.59 16.99 -8.69
N ALA A 106 -7.25 17.85 -9.46
CA ALA A 106 -8.40 17.47 -10.28
C ALA A 106 -8.01 16.46 -11.39
N GLU A 107 -6.88 16.70 -12.06
CA GLU A 107 -6.41 15.83 -13.14
C GLU A 107 -5.87 14.49 -12.60
N ASN A 108 -5.22 14.49 -11.42
CA ASN A 108 -4.83 13.26 -10.71
C ASN A 108 -6.04 12.40 -10.38
N LEU A 109 -7.03 13.00 -9.75
CA LEU A 109 -8.25 12.29 -9.41
C LEU A 109 -8.94 11.72 -10.66
N ARG A 110 -9.02 12.52 -11.75
CA ARG A 110 -9.59 12.07 -13.02
C ARG A 110 -8.84 10.88 -13.60
N LYS A 111 -7.50 10.91 -13.66
CA LYS A 111 -6.68 9.81 -14.21
C LYS A 111 -6.74 8.57 -13.34
N MET A 112 -6.78 8.73 -12.01
CA MET A 112 -7.02 7.63 -11.10
C MET A 112 -8.39 6.99 -11.30
N LEU A 113 -9.44 7.80 -11.49
CA LEU A 113 -10.77 7.29 -11.80
C LEU A 113 -10.82 6.58 -13.16
N LEU A 114 -10.08 7.06 -14.16
CA LEU A 114 -9.96 6.40 -15.46
C LEU A 114 -9.20 5.06 -15.35
N ALA A 115 -8.11 5.00 -14.59
CA ALA A 115 -7.40 3.75 -14.35
C ALA A 115 -8.27 2.74 -13.58
N MET A 116 -9.01 3.20 -12.56
CA MET A 116 -9.97 2.36 -11.83
C MET A 116 -11.11 1.85 -12.72
N SER A 117 -11.50 2.59 -13.75
CA SER A 117 -12.54 2.14 -14.69
C SER A 117 -12.06 1.00 -15.59
N GLN A 118 -10.76 0.86 -15.79
CA GLN A 118 -10.16 -0.26 -16.53
C GLN A 118 -9.94 -1.48 -15.62
N ASP A 119 -9.25 -1.29 -14.50
CA ASP A 119 -9.04 -2.33 -13.50
C ASP A 119 -8.71 -1.72 -12.13
N VAL A 120 -9.56 -1.99 -11.15
CA VAL A 120 -9.40 -1.47 -9.78
C VAL A 120 -8.11 -1.98 -9.11
N ARG A 121 -7.57 -3.12 -9.54
CA ARG A 121 -6.33 -3.70 -9.00
C ARG A 121 -5.12 -2.79 -9.19
N VAL A 122 -5.11 -2.01 -10.29
CA VAL A 122 -4.08 -0.98 -10.54
C VAL A 122 -4.01 0.01 -9.38
N MET A 123 -5.16 0.47 -8.90
CA MET A 123 -5.22 1.41 -7.78
C MET A 123 -4.83 0.74 -6.45
N ILE A 124 -5.22 -0.51 -6.24
CA ILE A 124 -4.86 -1.26 -5.03
C ILE A 124 -3.34 -1.43 -4.94
N ILE A 125 -2.68 -1.79 -6.05
CA ILE A 125 -1.22 -1.89 -6.13
C ILE A 125 -0.59 -0.52 -5.83
N LYS A 126 -1.12 0.56 -6.43
CA LYS A 126 -0.60 1.92 -6.21
C LYS A 126 -0.77 2.42 -4.77
N LEU A 127 -1.86 2.04 -4.10
CA LEU A 127 -2.06 2.32 -2.66
C LEU A 127 -1.03 1.57 -1.80
N CYS A 128 -0.73 0.30 -2.12
CA CYS A 128 0.29 -0.48 -1.44
C CYS A 128 1.70 0.08 -1.66
N ASP A 129 2.02 0.51 -2.89
CA ASP A 129 3.25 1.22 -3.23
C ASP A 129 3.37 2.51 -2.40
N ARG A 130 2.34 3.35 -2.40
CA ARG A 130 2.31 4.59 -1.61
C ARG A 130 2.51 4.32 -0.13
N LEU A 131 1.83 3.32 0.41
CA LEU A 131 1.96 2.96 1.82
C LEU A 131 3.38 2.54 2.17
N HIS A 132 4.01 1.68 1.37
CA HIS A 132 5.40 1.29 1.62
C HIS A 132 6.36 2.49 1.49
N ASN A 133 6.15 3.36 0.52
CA ASN A 133 6.92 4.59 0.38
C ASN A 133 6.77 5.52 1.60
N MET A 134 5.58 5.65 2.17
CA MET A 134 5.35 6.40 3.40
C MET A 134 6.01 5.73 4.62
N ARG A 135 6.08 4.40 4.68
CA ARG A 135 6.79 3.65 5.73
C ARG A 135 8.30 3.88 5.74
N THR A 136 8.87 4.15 4.56
CA THR A 136 10.32 4.35 4.37
C THR A 136 10.70 5.81 4.10
N GLY A 137 9.76 6.73 4.31
CA GLY A 137 9.91 8.16 4.00
C GLY A 137 10.91 8.91 4.88
N ASP A 138 11.33 8.36 6.01
CA ASP A 138 12.31 9.00 6.90
C ASP A 138 13.67 9.25 6.22
N ALA A 139 14.02 8.43 5.23
CA ALA A 139 15.21 8.62 4.41
C ALA A 139 15.09 9.76 3.36
N TRP A 140 13.93 10.42 3.23
CA TRP A 140 13.74 11.50 2.28
C TRP A 140 14.13 12.86 2.88
N PRO A 141 14.55 13.83 2.04
CA PRO A 141 14.63 15.23 2.44
C PRO A 141 13.28 15.72 2.97
N GLU A 142 13.32 16.63 3.95
CA GLU A 142 12.12 17.14 4.64
C GLU A 142 11.06 17.66 3.66
N GLN A 143 11.46 18.50 2.69
CA GLN A 143 10.51 19.05 1.69
C GLN A 143 9.79 17.94 0.93
N LYS A 144 10.53 16.94 0.43
CA LYS A 144 9.95 15.80 -0.28
C LYS A 144 8.99 15.00 0.61
N ARG A 145 9.32 14.84 1.87
CA ARG A 145 8.50 14.15 2.88
C ARG A 145 7.15 14.85 3.06
N ARG A 146 7.20 16.18 3.25
CA ARG A 146 5.99 17.01 3.39
C ARG A 146 5.12 17.01 2.14
N ASP A 147 5.72 17.14 0.95
CA ASP A 147 4.99 17.13 -0.32
C ASP A 147 4.30 15.77 -0.54
N LYS A 148 5.00 14.67 -0.27
CA LYS A 148 4.43 13.33 -0.39
C LYS A 148 3.36 13.03 0.68
N ALA A 149 3.51 13.54 1.88
CA ALA A 149 2.50 13.44 2.92
C ALA A 149 1.22 14.21 2.56
N ARG A 150 1.36 15.45 2.04
CA ARG A 150 0.21 16.23 1.56
C ARG A 150 -0.52 15.53 0.42
N GLU A 151 0.19 15.10 -0.62
CA GLU A 151 -0.38 14.33 -1.72
C GLU A 151 -1.10 13.08 -1.21
N THR A 152 -0.55 12.40 -0.21
CA THR A 152 -1.14 11.21 0.39
C THR A 152 -2.45 11.50 1.09
N MET A 153 -2.51 12.57 1.90
CA MET A 153 -3.72 12.99 2.61
C MET A 153 -4.82 13.46 1.65
N GLU A 154 -4.45 14.21 0.61
CA GLU A 154 -5.41 14.85 -0.30
C GLU A 154 -5.96 13.88 -1.35
N VAL A 155 -5.20 12.85 -1.73
CA VAL A 155 -5.54 11.97 -2.85
C VAL A 155 -5.64 10.50 -2.44
N TYR A 156 -4.57 9.91 -1.91
CA TYR A 156 -4.51 8.46 -1.71
C TYR A 156 -5.38 7.96 -0.54
N ALA A 157 -5.40 8.66 0.59
CA ALA A 157 -6.21 8.28 1.73
C ALA A 157 -7.72 8.35 1.44
N PRO A 158 -8.26 9.40 0.76
CA PRO A 158 -9.65 9.43 0.30
C PRO A 158 -9.99 8.29 -0.68
N ILE A 159 -9.08 7.90 -1.56
CA ILE A 159 -9.31 6.77 -2.48
C ILE A 159 -9.35 5.46 -1.71
N ALA A 160 -8.40 5.21 -0.81
CA ALA A 160 -8.41 4.02 0.05
C ALA A 160 -9.72 3.92 0.86
N ASN A 161 -10.23 5.05 1.35
CA ASN A 161 -11.52 5.13 2.04
C ASN A 161 -12.70 4.72 1.13
N ARG A 162 -12.75 5.23 -0.10
CA ARG A 162 -13.80 4.90 -1.07
C ARG A 162 -13.77 3.44 -1.50
N LEU A 163 -12.58 2.84 -1.58
CA LEU A 163 -12.40 1.41 -1.85
C LEU A 163 -12.65 0.52 -0.63
N GLY A 164 -12.92 1.10 0.56
CA GLY A 164 -13.16 0.35 1.79
C GLY A 164 -11.90 -0.27 2.39
N ILE A 165 -10.70 0.10 1.93
CA ILE A 165 -9.42 -0.44 2.41
C ILE A 165 -8.98 0.37 3.64
N LEU A 166 -9.74 0.25 4.73
CA LEU A 166 -9.59 1.10 5.90
C LEU A 166 -8.23 0.99 6.57
N ASN A 167 -7.63 -0.20 6.61
CA ASN A 167 -6.31 -0.40 7.21
C ASN A 167 -5.22 0.43 6.50
N ILE A 168 -5.26 0.47 5.15
CA ILE A 168 -4.32 1.30 4.36
C ILE A 168 -4.62 2.78 4.56
N LYS A 169 -5.90 3.16 4.50
CA LYS A 169 -6.34 4.55 4.72
C LYS A 169 -5.81 5.09 6.04
N GLU A 170 -6.03 4.38 7.13
CA GLU A 170 -5.64 4.80 8.47
C GLU A 170 -4.13 4.95 8.61
N GLU A 171 -3.35 3.98 8.13
CA GLU A 171 -1.91 4.07 8.19
C GLU A 171 -1.34 5.19 7.29
N LEU A 172 -1.96 5.44 6.12
CA LEU A 172 -1.59 6.56 5.26
C LEU A 172 -1.83 7.91 5.94
N GLU A 173 -3.00 8.08 6.58
CA GLU A 173 -3.34 9.30 7.33
C GLU A 173 -2.41 9.52 8.52
N ASP A 174 -2.17 8.48 9.32
CA ASP A 174 -1.32 8.52 10.51
C ASP A 174 0.12 8.92 10.15
N ARG A 175 0.72 8.27 9.17
CA ARG A 175 2.08 8.60 8.69
C ARG A 175 2.16 9.98 8.06
N SER A 176 1.13 10.40 7.36
CA SER A 176 1.09 11.73 6.76
C SER A 176 1.01 12.82 7.83
N LEU A 177 0.19 12.63 8.86
CA LEU A 177 0.11 13.55 9.99
C LEU A 177 1.45 13.67 10.70
N HIS A 178 2.13 12.54 10.96
CA HIS A 178 3.46 12.52 11.55
C HIS A 178 4.48 13.36 10.77
N TYR A 179 4.41 13.37 9.42
CA TYR A 179 5.31 14.17 8.59
C TYR A 179 4.88 15.64 8.41
N LEU A 180 3.58 15.93 8.48
CA LEU A 180 3.05 17.29 8.29
C LEU A 180 3.08 18.10 9.57
N ASP A 181 2.72 17.47 10.69
CA ASP A 181 2.66 18.07 12.02
C ASP A 181 3.19 17.10 13.09
N PRO A 182 4.52 16.94 13.23
CA PRO A 182 5.11 16.04 14.22
C PRO A 182 4.75 16.38 15.66
N VAL A 183 4.62 17.68 15.97
CA VAL A 183 4.30 18.14 17.33
C VAL A 183 2.87 17.75 17.70
N GLY A 184 1.90 18.08 16.85
CA GLY A 184 0.51 17.69 17.07
C GLY A 184 0.33 16.17 17.10
N TYR A 185 1.10 15.43 16.27
CA TYR A 185 1.11 13.97 16.29
C TYR A 185 1.55 13.42 17.65
N GLU A 186 2.66 13.93 18.21
CA GLU A 186 3.17 13.50 19.53
C GLU A 186 2.18 13.83 20.66
N GLU A 187 1.59 15.02 20.66
CA GLU A 187 0.58 15.41 21.65
C GLU A 187 -0.64 14.49 21.63
N ILE A 188 -1.20 14.22 20.43
CA ILE A 188 -2.34 13.32 20.27
C ILE A 188 -1.96 11.89 20.68
N SER A 189 -0.80 11.39 20.27
CA SER A 189 -0.32 10.05 20.60
C SER A 189 -0.18 9.86 22.12
N LYS A 190 0.33 10.88 22.81
CA LYS A 190 0.44 10.89 24.28
C LYS A 190 -0.94 10.86 24.93
N LEU A 191 -1.86 11.72 24.52
CA LEU A 191 -3.23 11.73 25.04
C LEU A 191 -3.97 10.41 24.83
N LEU A 192 -3.77 9.79 23.67
CA LEU A 192 -4.35 8.47 23.37
C LEU A 192 -3.75 7.39 24.26
N SER A 193 -2.43 7.38 24.46
CA SER A 193 -1.76 6.41 25.33
C SER A 193 -2.18 6.54 26.80
N GLU A 194 -2.40 7.75 27.27
CA GLU A 194 -2.89 8.04 28.64
C GLU A 194 -4.36 7.62 28.85
N ARG A 195 -5.19 7.72 27.80
CA ARG A 195 -6.63 7.43 27.87
C ARG A 195 -6.99 5.99 27.51
N SER A 196 -6.22 5.34 26.66
CA SER A 196 -6.42 3.93 26.28
C SER A 196 -5.72 2.98 27.23
N GLY A 197 -5.99 3.11 28.54
CA GLY A 197 -5.43 2.20 29.54
C GLY A 197 -5.65 0.75 29.11
N GLU A 198 -4.57 -0.03 28.90
CA GLU A 198 -4.64 -1.43 28.48
C GLU A 198 -5.56 -2.25 29.42
N GLU A 199 -5.62 -1.90 30.70
CA GLU A 199 -6.52 -2.51 31.68
C GLU A 199 -8.00 -2.30 31.37
N PHE A 200 -8.40 -1.08 30.97
CA PHE A 200 -9.79 -0.79 30.60
C PHE A 200 -10.19 -1.58 29.35
N LEU A 201 -9.36 -1.55 28.31
CA LEU A 201 -9.64 -2.28 27.07
C LEU A 201 -9.60 -3.80 27.27
N ALA A 202 -8.74 -4.32 28.14
CA ALA A 202 -8.71 -5.73 28.51
C ALA A 202 -10.00 -6.10 29.27
N GLY A 203 -10.46 -5.28 30.19
CA GLY A 203 -11.71 -5.50 30.93
C GLY A 203 -12.94 -5.52 30.02
N VAL A 204 -13.03 -4.55 29.08
CA VAL A 204 -14.12 -4.53 28.07
C VAL A 204 -14.06 -5.74 27.14
N SER A 205 -12.87 -6.13 26.69
CA SER A 205 -12.71 -7.34 25.84
C SER A 205 -13.17 -8.58 26.56
N ALA A 206 -12.74 -8.79 27.79
CA ALA A 206 -13.15 -9.95 28.60
C ALA A 206 -14.67 -10.00 28.84
N LEU A 207 -15.30 -8.82 29.05
CA LEU A 207 -16.75 -8.73 29.20
C LEU A 207 -17.49 -9.13 27.92
N ILE A 208 -16.99 -8.68 26.76
CA ILE A 208 -17.58 -9.01 25.44
C ILE A 208 -17.39 -10.50 25.17
N GLU A 209 -16.20 -11.07 25.38
CA GLU A 209 -15.94 -12.51 25.21
C GLU A 209 -16.89 -13.34 26.05
N LYS A 210 -17.02 -13.00 27.33
CA LYS A 210 -17.94 -13.71 28.24
C LYS A 210 -19.40 -13.65 27.72
N ARG A 211 -19.85 -12.50 27.25
CA ARG A 211 -21.20 -12.35 26.70
C ARG A 211 -21.42 -13.15 25.42
N LEU A 212 -20.42 -13.20 24.56
CA LEU A 212 -20.45 -14.01 23.33
C LEU A 212 -20.55 -15.52 23.64
N GLU A 213 -19.74 -15.99 24.60
CA GLU A 213 -19.78 -17.36 25.08
C GLU A 213 -21.13 -17.72 25.70
N GLU A 214 -21.67 -16.87 26.59
CA GLU A 214 -23.01 -17.02 27.17
C GLU A 214 -24.13 -17.08 26.12
N SER A 215 -23.91 -16.44 24.96
CA SER A 215 -24.84 -16.43 23.81
C SER A 215 -24.59 -17.60 22.84
N GLY A 216 -23.67 -18.52 23.15
CA GLY A 216 -23.34 -19.68 22.31
C GLY A 216 -22.48 -19.35 21.08
N ILE A 217 -21.88 -18.16 21.02
CA ILE A 217 -20.99 -17.74 19.94
C ILE A 217 -19.54 -18.02 20.37
N HIS A 218 -18.96 -19.07 19.79
CA HIS A 218 -17.58 -19.49 20.08
C HIS A 218 -16.63 -19.12 18.93
N GLY A 219 -15.36 -18.81 19.26
CA GLY A 219 -14.31 -18.55 18.27
C GLY A 219 -14.41 -17.18 17.59
N ALA A 220 -15.10 -16.22 18.18
CA ALA A 220 -15.10 -14.83 17.71
C ALA A 220 -13.71 -14.19 17.91
N ALA A 221 -13.14 -13.63 16.83
CA ALA A 221 -11.90 -12.88 16.90
C ALA A 221 -12.19 -11.39 17.12
N MET A 222 -11.68 -10.81 18.21
CA MET A 222 -11.80 -9.38 18.49
C MET A 222 -10.55 -8.64 18.00
N LYS A 223 -10.78 -7.56 17.24
CA LYS A 223 -9.72 -6.63 16.83
C LYS A 223 -9.95 -5.31 17.57
N ARG A 224 -8.96 -4.89 18.34
CA ARG A 224 -8.97 -3.58 18.99
C ARG A 224 -8.64 -2.48 17.99
N ARG A 225 -9.35 -1.38 18.07
CA ARG A 225 -9.11 -0.19 17.26
C ARG A 225 -9.31 1.05 18.13
N VAL A 226 -8.30 1.88 18.22
CA VAL A 226 -8.39 3.22 18.78
C VAL A 226 -8.80 4.16 17.64
N LYS A 227 -9.84 4.96 17.89
CA LYS A 227 -10.35 5.92 16.90
C LYS A 227 -9.86 7.30 17.24
#